data_4e1d6af039884207569a088c64036548
#
_entry.id   4e1d6af039884207569a088c64036548
#
_cell.length_a   1.000
_cell.length_b   1.000
_cell.length_c   1.000
_cell.angle_alpha   90.00
_cell.angle_beta   90.00
_cell.angle_gamma   90.00
#
_symmetry.space_group_name_H-M   'P 1'
#
loop_
_entity.id
_entity.type
_entity.pdbx_description
1 polymer ?
#
loop_
_entity_poly.entity_id
_entity_poly.type
_entity_poly.pdbx_seq_one_letter_code
_entity_poly.pdbx_strand_id
1 'polypeptide(L)'
;MVKLKGGIIMGYLVAIGLTAGIIAGVFSHLVFIAGVLPVIVWVAFAGEATFFAAGGKNMGFVKGLASNLAGVFWAAVIFFIVGAWASPLAMGLAVFLAVVMMCIQAKIEILSFIPGAFIGAACLFGTASADFPSGNIVGVVIALVLGAVMGWVAEKAAGPLAGLIAKKFPEKAVAEQQV
;
A
#
# COMPACT_ATOMS: atom_id res chain seq x y z
N MET A 1 -21.78 -0.53 15.82
CA MET A 1 -21.85 -0.85 14.39
C MET A 1 -22.76 0.19 13.72
N VAL A 2 -22.21 1.21 13.06
CA VAL A 2 -23.01 2.26 12.41
C VAL A 2 -23.59 1.64 11.13
N LYS A 3 -24.91 1.50 11.05
CA LYS A 3 -25.61 1.18 9.79
C LYS A 3 -25.41 2.36 8.83
N LEU A 4 -24.38 2.30 8.00
CA LEU A 4 -24.23 3.23 6.88
C LEU A 4 -25.36 2.91 5.90
N LYS A 5 -26.22 3.91 5.61
CA LYS A 5 -27.29 3.78 4.60
C LYS A 5 -26.62 3.49 3.25
N GLY A 6 -27.07 2.47 2.53
CA GLY A 6 -26.46 1.93 1.29
C GLY A 6 -26.03 2.99 0.28
N GLY A 7 -26.78 4.07 0.10
CA GLY A 7 -26.48 5.16 -0.82
C GLY A 7 -25.24 5.99 -0.49
N ILE A 8 -24.93 6.16 0.79
CA ILE A 8 -23.71 6.86 1.22
C ILE A 8 -22.48 6.02 0.88
N ILE A 9 -22.58 4.69 1.00
CA ILE A 9 -21.49 3.77 0.65
C ILE A 9 -21.23 3.79 -0.84
N MET A 10 -22.25 3.70 -1.67
CA MET A 10 -22.11 3.72 -3.13
C MET A 10 -21.53 5.05 -3.61
N GLY A 11 -22.00 6.17 -3.10
CA GLY A 11 -21.46 7.50 -3.44
C GLY A 11 -19.97 7.64 -3.06
N TYR A 12 -19.56 7.09 -1.92
CA TYR A 12 -18.16 7.09 -1.52
C TYR A 12 -17.30 6.17 -2.40
N LEU A 13 -17.77 4.97 -2.74
CA LEU A 13 -17.04 4.05 -3.62
C LEU A 13 -16.79 4.63 -5.01
N VAL A 14 -17.81 5.31 -5.58
CA VAL A 14 -17.66 6.02 -6.85
C VAL A 14 -16.65 7.17 -6.72
N ALA A 15 -16.76 7.96 -5.65
CA ALA A 15 -15.88 9.08 -5.43
C ALA A 15 -14.40 8.62 -5.28
N ILE A 16 -14.13 7.61 -4.44
CA ILE A 16 -12.77 7.11 -4.25
C ILE A 16 -12.23 6.44 -5.53
N GLY A 17 -13.08 5.72 -6.27
CA GLY A 17 -12.71 5.13 -7.56
C GLY A 17 -12.31 6.19 -8.59
N LEU A 18 -13.05 7.30 -8.68
CA LEU A 18 -12.72 8.41 -9.57
C LEU A 18 -11.44 9.13 -9.16
N THR A 19 -11.30 9.48 -7.87
CA THR A 19 -10.11 10.21 -7.39
C THR A 19 -8.84 9.36 -7.47
N ALA A 20 -8.88 8.12 -7.02
CA ALA A 20 -7.76 7.19 -7.12
C ALA A 20 -7.44 6.87 -8.59
N GLY A 21 -8.46 6.64 -9.42
CA GLY A 21 -8.28 6.37 -10.85
C GLY A 21 -7.62 7.52 -11.61
N ILE A 22 -8.03 8.77 -11.35
CA ILE A 22 -7.38 9.95 -11.96
C ILE A 22 -5.92 10.05 -11.51
N ILE A 23 -5.65 9.94 -10.22
CA ILE A 23 -4.29 10.03 -9.67
C ILE A 23 -3.40 8.93 -10.24
N ALA A 24 -3.87 7.68 -10.21
CA ALA A 24 -3.15 6.53 -10.75
C ALA A 24 -2.90 6.65 -12.27
N GLY A 25 -3.90 7.12 -13.02
CA GLY A 25 -3.79 7.35 -14.46
C GLY A 25 -2.76 8.42 -14.80
N VAL A 26 -2.82 9.57 -14.13
CA VAL A 26 -1.83 10.65 -14.31
C VAL A 26 -0.43 10.19 -13.91
N PHE A 27 -0.29 9.52 -12.77
CA PHE A 27 0.98 8.97 -12.32
C PHE A 27 1.58 7.99 -13.33
N SER A 28 0.79 7.03 -13.80
CA SER A 28 1.24 6.06 -14.80
C SER A 28 1.64 6.73 -16.12
N HIS A 29 0.89 7.75 -16.57
CA HIS A 29 1.24 8.52 -17.76
C HIS A 29 2.60 9.22 -17.61
N LEU A 30 2.82 9.89 -16.46
CA LEU A 30 4.08 10.59 -16.19
C LEU A 30 5.28 9.63 -16.16
N VAL A 31 5.09 8.40 -15.69
CA VAL A 31 6.17 7.39 -15.65
C VAL A 31 6.40 6.76 -17.03
N PHE A 32 5.35 6.19 -17.65
CA PHE A 32 5.53 5.34 -18.82
C PHE A 32 5.57 6.10 -20.15
N ILE A 33 4.87 7.22 -20.26
CA ILE A 33 4.73 7.94 -21.53
C ILE A 33 5.61 9.19 -21.54
N ALA A 34 5.51 10.02 -20.49
CA ALA A 34 6.33 11.23 -20.42
C ALA A 34 7.77 10.97 -19.96
N GLY A 35 8.04 9.84 -19.28
CA GLY A 35 9.37 9.46 -18.82
C GLY A 35 10.00 10.42 -17.80
N VAL A 36 9.19 11.28 -17.17
CA VAL A 36 9.68 12.32 -16.24
C VAL A 36 9.89 11.83 -14.81
N LEU A 37 9.37 10.65 -14.48
CA LEU A 37 9.47 10.06 -13.14
C LEU A 37 10.07 8.66 -13.22
N PRO A 38 11.32 8.43 -12.83
CA PRO A 38 11.93 7.10 -12.80
C PRO A 38 11.49 6.31 -11.57
N VAL A 39 10.21 5.92 -11.52
CA VAL A 39 9.59 5.23 -10.37
C VAL A 39 9.11 3.84 -10.73
N ILE A 40 9.24 2.91 -9.81
CA ILE A 40 8.77 1.53 -9.96
C ILE A 40 7.25 1.52 -9.72
N VAL A 41 6.45 1.59 -10.80
CA VAL A 41 4.99 1.81 -10.74
C VAL A 41 4.26 0.77 -9.92
N TRP A 42 4.55 -0.52 -10.11
CA TRP A 42 3.85 -1.57 -9.37
C TRP A 42 4.13 -1.50 -7.86
N VAL A 43 5.33 -1.04 -7.45
CA VAL A 43 5.67 -0.82 -6.04
C VAL A 43 4.88 0.38 -5.47
N ALA A 44 4.69 1.45 -6.26
CA ALA A 44 3.85 2.56 -5.84
C ALA A 44 2.39 2.11 -5.64
N PHE A 45 1.84 1.31 -6.55
CA PHE A 45 0.51 0.73 -6.35
C PHE A 45 0.42 -0.19 -5.13
N ALA A 46 1.48 -0.94 -4.82
CA ALA A 46 1.54 -1.74 -3.58
C ALA A 46 1.51 -0.85 -2.33
N GLY A 47 2.19 0.30 -2.37
CA GLY A 47 2.15 1.32 -1.31
C GLY A 47 0.75 1.93 -1.14
N GLU A 48 0.08 2.27 -2.24
CA GLU A 48 -1.30 2.78 -2.25
C GLU A 48 -2.29 1.73 -1.69
N ALA A 49 -2.18 0.49 -2.14
CA ALA A 49 -2.99 -0.62 -1.64
C ALA A 49 -2.78 -0.84 -0.13
N THR A 50 -1.53 -0.76 0.34
CA THR A 50 -1.20 -0.85 1.76
C THR A 50 -1.85 0.26 2.57
N PHE A 51 -1.85 1.50 2.06
CA PHE A 51 -2.52 2.63 2.71
C PHE A 51 -4.00 2.34 2.97
N PHE A 52 -4.74 1.89 1.94
CA PHE A 52 -6.15 1.56 2.09
C PHE A 52 -6.37 0.35 3.01
N ALA A 53 -5.56 -0.70 2.88
CA ALA A 53 -5.67 -1.91 3.69
C ALA A 53 -5.35 -1.66 5.18
N ALA A 54 -4.48 -0.69 5.48
CA ALA A 54 -4.19 -0.26 6.85
C ALA A 54 -5.27 0.66 7.46
N GLY A 55 -6.38 0.89 6.74
CA GLY A 55 -7.55 1.64 7.21
C GLY A 55 -7.65 3.09 6.72
N GLY A 56 -6.79 3.50 5.80
CA GLY A 56 -6.79 4.86 5.24
C GLY A 56 -6.49 5.95 6.28
N LYS A 57 -6.81 7.19 5.97
CA LYS A 57 -6.61 8.36 6.83
C LYS A 57 -5.14 8.51 7.26
N ASN A 58 -4.89 9.38 8.24
CA ASN A 58 -3.53 9.59 8.75
C ASN A 58 -2.95 8.34 9.44
N MET A 59 -3.80 7.56 10.12
CA MET A 59 -3.37 6.35 10.79
C MET A 59 -2.98 5.25 9.80
N GLY A 60 -3.77 5.04 8.73
CA GLY A 60 -3.44 4.10 7.66
C GLY A 60 -2.16 4.51 6.91
N PHE A 61 -1.96 5.83 6.70
CA PHE A 61 -0.73 6.36 6.13
C PHE A 61 0.49 6.01 6.99
N VAL A 62 0.44 6.32 8.29
CA VAL A 62 1.57 6.11 9.20
C VAL A 62 1.84 4.63 9.41
N LYS A 63 0.82 3.83 9.77
CA LYS A 63 0.99 2.38 10.01
C LYS A 63 1.34 1.61 8.74
N GLY A 64 0.66 1.92 7.63
CA GLY A 64 0.91 1.26 6.35
C GLY A 64 2.33 1.49 5.87
N LEU A 65 2.75 2.76 5.80
CA LEU A 65 4.09 3.11 5.34
C LEU A 65 5.19 2.60 6.27
N ALA A 66 5.04 2.78 7.59
CA ALA A 66 6.02 2.28 8.55
C ALA A 66 6.19 0.77 8.47
N SER A 67 5.09 0.02 8.33
CA SER A 67 5.13 -1.42 8.16
C SER A 67 5.77 -1.83 6.83
N ASN A 68 5.48 -1.15 5.72
CA ASN A 68 6.14 -1.39 4.44
C ASN A 68 7.66 -1.19 4.55
N LEU A 69 8.10 -0.08 5.15
CA LEU A 69 9.53 0.23 5.31
C LEU A 69 10.24 -0.78 6.23
N ALA A 70 9.56 -1.23 7.29
CA ALA A 70 10.09 -2.31 8.13
C ALA A 70 10.24 -3.62 7.34
N GLY A 71 9.32 -3.92 6.43
CA GLY A 71 9.43 -5.06 5.52
C GLY A 71 10.61 -4.96 4.56
N VAL A 72 10.82 -3.78 3.97
CA VAL A 72 12.01 -3.50 3.14
C VAL A 72 13.30 -3.71 3.95
N PHE A 73 13.34 -3.22 5.19
CA PHE A 73 14.47 -3.43 6.08
C PHE A 73 14.75 -4.92 6.32
N TRP A 74 13.73 -5.72 6.66
CA TRP A 74 13.93 -7.15 6.89
C TRP A 74 14.35 -7.90 5.63
N ALA A 75 13.85 -7.53 4.46
CA ALA A 75 14.30 -8.09 3.19
C ALA A 75 15.76 -7.73 2.90
N ALA A 76 16.20 -6.51 3.20
CA ALA A 76 17.61 -6.11 3.08
C ALA A 76 18.51 -6.91 4.05
N VAL A 77 18.04 -7.20 5.27
CA VAL A 77 18.75 -8.08 6.22
C VAL A 77 18.88 -9.49 5.66
N ILE A 78 17.82 -10.04 5.03
CA ILE A 78 17.89 -11.35 4.35
C ILE A 78 18.98 -11.33 3.28
N PHE A 79 18.99 -10.32 2.40
CA PHE A 79 19.98 -10.19 1.33
C PHE A 79 21.41 -10.09 1.88
N PHE A 80 21.59 -9.32 2.95
CA PHE A 80 22.91 -9.23 3.62
C PHE A 80 23.36 -10.59 4.16
N ILE A 81 22.51 -11.33 4.86
CA ILE A 81 22.84 -12.65 5.41
C ILE A 81 23.21 -13.62 4.29
N VAL A 82 22.39 -13.66 3.22
CA VAL A 82 22.63 -14.58 2.09
C VAL A 82 23.91 -14.21 1.34
N GLY A 83 24.21 -12.92 1.19
CA GLY A 83 25.44 -12.46 0.56
C GLY A 83 26.70 -12.73 1.40
N ALA A 84 26.57 -12.70 2.73
CA ALA A 84 27.70 -12.93 3.64
C ALA A 84 27.93 -14.40 3.99
N TRP A 85 26.91 -15.23 3.89
CA TRP A 85 26.97 -16.65 4.28
C TRP A 85 26.68 -17.57 3.09
N ALA A 86 27.73 -18.09 2.46
CA ALA A 86 27.68 -18.99 1.31
C ALA A 86 27.24 -20.41 1.73
N SER A 87 25.98 -20.57 2.16
CA SER A 87 25.40 -21.86 2.57
C SER A 87 24.04 -22.07 1.93
N PRO A 88 23.69 -23.30 1.51
CA PRO A 88 22.33 -23.60 1.03
C PRO A 88 21.23 -23.32 2.06
N LEU A 89 21.57 -23.28 3.35
CA LEU A 89 20.63 -23.00 4.45
C LEU A 89 20.43 -21.51 4.72
N ALA A 90 21.31 -20.64 4.21
CA ALA A 90 21.32 -19.21 4.52
C ALA A 90 19.97 -18.55 4.21
N MET A 91 19.42 -18.80 3.02
CA MET A 91 18.14 -18.23 2.60
C MET A 91 17.00 -18.67 3.53
N GLY A 92 16.86 -19.96 3.79
CA GLY A 92 15.77 -20.48 4.62
C GLY A 92 15.81 -19.93 6.05
N LEU A 93 16.99 -19.90 6.66
CA LEU A 93 17.15 -19.39 8.02
C LEU A 93 16.97 -17.87 8.09
N ALA A 94 17.50 -17.11 7.13
CA ALA A 94 17.32 -15.67 7.08
C ALA A 94 15.85 -15.27 6.91
N VAL A 95 15.12 -15.93 6.01
CA VAL A 95 13.69 -15.70 5.82
C VAL A 95 12.90 -16.07 7.07
N PHE A 96 13.19 -17.24 7.68
CA PHE A 96 12.55 -17.66 8.94
C PHE A 96 12.70 -16.57 10.02
N LEU A 97 13.93 -16.12 10.28
CA LEU A 97 14.20 -15.10 11.28
C LEU A 97 13.50 -13.77 10.97
N ALA A 98 13.56 -13.31 9.73
CA ALA A 98 12.91 -12.07 9.30
C ALA A 98 11.40 -12.14 9.48
N VAL A 99 10.73 -13.24 9.09
CA VAL A 99 9.28 -13.43 9.27
C VAL A 99 8.90 -13.43 10.75
N VAL A 100 9.64 -14.11 11.61
CA VAL A 100 9.43 -14.08 13.06
C VAL A 100 9.52 -12.65 13.58
N MET A 101 10.53 -11.89 13.14
CA MET A 101 10.69 -10.50 13.57
C MET A 101 9.63 -9.57 13.02
N MET A 102 9.16 -9.75 11.77
CA MET A 102 8.02 -9.03 11.21
C MET A 102 6.74 -9.25 12.04
N CYS A 103 6.54 -10.42 12.61
CA CYS A 103 5.41 -10.67 13.50
C CYS A 103 5.62 -10.06 14.90
N ILE A 104 6.81 -10.19 15.48
CA ILE A 104 7.11 -9.67 16.83
C ILE A 104 7.06 -8.13 16.87
N GLN A 105 7.55 -7.45 15.83
CA GLN A 105 7.52 -5.99 15.75
C GLN A 105 6.11 -5.40 15.79
N ALA A 106 5.08 -6.20 15.46
CA ALA A 106 3.69 -5.77 15.53
C ALA A 106 3.21 -5.41 16.95
N LYS A 107 4.00 -5.72 17.99
CA LYS A 107 3.79 -5.19 19.36
C LYS A 107 3.97 -3.66 19.41
N ILE A 108 4.70 -3.09 18.48
CA ILE A 108 4.87 -1.64 18.34
C ILE A 108 3.70 -1.15 17.49
N GLU A 109 2.88 -0.25 18.03
CA GLU A 109 1.62 0.17 17.39
C GLU A 109 1.78 0.66 15.96
N ILE A 110 2.82 1.45 15.68
CA ILE A 110 3.12 1.98 14.34
C ILE A 110 3.52 0.88 13.33
N LEU A 111 4.00 -0.27 13.80
CA LEU A 111 4.43 -1.42 13.00
C LEU A 111 3.41 -2.57 13.04
N SER A 112 2.22 -2.33 13.60
CA SER A 112 1.23 -3.37 13.87
C SER A 112 0.53 -3.92 12.61
N PHE A 113 0.70 -3.28 11.45
CA PHE A 113 0.12 -3.77 10.21
C PHE A 113 1.03 -4.81 9.54
N ILE A 114 1.00 -6.04 10.05
CA ILE A 114 1.83 -7.17 9.58
C ILE A 114 1.78 -7.35 8.06
N PRO A 115 0.60 -7.33 7.37
CA PRO A 115 0.57 -7.46 5.92
C PRO A 115 1.43 -6.42 5.19
N GLY A 116 1.52 -5.20 5.71
CA GLY A 116 2.38 -4.16 5.16
C GLY A 116 3.87 -4.54 5.20
N ALA A 117 4.34 -5.18 6.27
CA ALA A 117 5.72 -5.66 6.34
C ALA A 117 6.01 -6.72 5.26
N PHE A 118 5.10 -7.67 5.05
CA PHE A 118 5.23 -8.65 3.97
C PHE A 118 5.22 -8.00 2.59
N ILE A 119 4.34 -7.02 2.35
CA ILE A 119 4.29 -6.28 1.07
C ILE A 119 5.60 -5.53 0.83
N GLY A 120 6.13 -4.82 1.84
CA GLY A 120 7.40 -4.11 1.72
C GLY A 120 8.57 -5.05 1.39
N ALA A 121 8.63 -6.20 2.05
CA ALA A 121 9.63 -7.23 1.76
C ALA A 121 9.47 -7.78 0.33
N ALA A 122 8.25 -8.13 -0.08
CA ALA A 122 7.96 -8.61 -1.43
C ALA A 122 8.35 -7.58 -2.51
N CYS A 123 8.14 -6.29 -2.25
CA CYS A 123 8.56 -5.23 -3.16
C CYS A 123 10.07 -5.23 -3.37
N LEU A 124 10.88 -5.36 -2.31
CA LEU A 124 12.32 -5.43 -2.46
C LEU A 124 12.77 -6.69 -3.19
N PHE A 125 12.23 -7.85 -2.84
CA PHE A 125 12.51 -9.10 -3.55
C PHE A 125 12.15 -9.03 -5.03
N GLY A 126 11.03 -8.42 -5.37
CA GLY A 126 10.59 -8.24 -6.77
C GLY A 126 11.54 -7.37 -7.60
N THR A 127 12.26 -6.44 -6.97
CA THR A 127 13.28 -5.61 -7.66
C THR A 127 14.65 -6.26 -7.70
N ALA A 128 14.87 -7.31 -6.92
CA ALA A 128 16.14 -8.03 -6.85
C ALA A 128 16.22 -9.23 -7.80
N SER A 129 15.17 -9.53 -8.56
CA SER A 129 15.07 -10.73 -9.38
C SER A 129 16.21 -10.86 -10.43
N ALA A 130 16.78 -9.73 -10.91
CA ALA A 130 17.90 -9.73 -11.83
C ALA A 130 19.27 -9.59 -11.13
N ASP A 131 19.31 -8.94 -9.97
CA ASP A 131 20.54 -8.56 -9.27
C ASP A 131 20.54 -9.07 -7.81
N PHE A 132 20.03 -10.27 -7.60
CA PHE A 132 20.05 -10.87 -6.26
C PHE A 132 21.50 -11.10 -5.79
N PRO A 133 21.89 -10.71 -4.54
CA PRO A 133 21.07 -10.23 -3.44
C PRO A 133 20.96 -8.69 -3.29
N SER A 134 21.16 -7.91 -4.33
CA SER A 134 21.28 -6.44 -4.26
C SER A 134 20.01 -5.73 -4.67
N GLY A 135 18.87 -5.86 -4.39
CA GLY A 135 17.66 -5.15 -4.86
C GLY A 135 17.74 -3.61 -4.80
N ASN A 136 16.85 -2.97 -5.51
CA ASN A 136 16.76 -1.51 -5.58
C ASN A 136 16.06 -0.92 -4.35
N ILE A 137 16.74 -0.89 -3.19
CA ILE A 137 16.18 -0.40 -1.92
C ILE A 137 15.66 1.04 -2.05
N VAL A 138 16.46 1.93 -2.64
CA VAL A 138 16.10 3.36 -2.76
C VAL A 138 14.87 3.54 -3.64
N GLY A 139 14.84 2.88 -4.81
CA GLY A 139 13.70 2.93 -5.71
C GLY A 139 12.43 2.37 -5.09
N VAL A 140 12.52 1.29 -4.32
CA VAL A 140 11.40 0.69 -3.59
C VAL A 140 10.87 1.64 -2.52
N VAL A 141 11.75 2.22 -1.70
CA VAL A 141 11.35 3.18 -0.66
C VAL A 141 10.64 4.38 -1.25
N ILE A 142 11.20 4.99 -2.29
CA ILE A 142 10.59 6.15 -2.97
C ILE A 142 9.22 5.76 -3.52
N ALA A 143 9.11 4.62 -4.20
CA ALA A 143 7.85 4.18 -4.79
C ALA A 143 6.78 3.89 -3.73
N LEU A 144 7.12 3.25 -2.61
CA LEU A 144 6.20 2.99 -1.50
C LEU A 144 5.68 4.30 -0.86
N VAL A 145 6.58 5.28 -0.66
CA VAL A 145 6.21 6.61 -0.15
C VAL A 145 5.25 7.30 -1.11
N LEU A 146 5.56 7.32 -2.40
CA LEU A 146 4.70 7.93 -3.42
C LEU A 146 3.33 7.25 -3.47
N GLY A 147 3.27 5.92 -3.41
CA GLY A 147 2.02 5.19 -3.38
C GLY A 147 1.17 5.52 -2.15
N ALA A 148 1.77 5.57 -0.97
CA ALA A 148 1.07 5.98 0.25
C ALA A 148 0.52 7.42 0.15
N VAL A 149 1.29 8.35 -0.45
CA VAL A 149 0.85 9.72 -0.71
C VAL A 149 -0.31 9.75 -1.71
N MET A 150 -0.24 8.96 -2.79
CA MET A 150 -1.31 8.86 -3.79
C MET A 150 -2.61 8.43 -3.13
N GLY A 151 -2.60 7.36 -2.34
CA GLY A 151 -3.77 6.88 -1.61
C GLY A 151 -4.33 7.92 -0.63
N TRP A 152 -3.46 8.59 0.11
CA TRP A 152 -3.86 9.64 1.05
C TRP A 152 -4.51 10.85 0.35
N VAL A 153 -3.96 11.31 -0.76
CA VAL A 153 -4.52 12.41 -1.57
C VAL A 153 -5.86 11.98 -2.19
N ALA A 154 -5.93 10.76 -2.72
CA ALA A 154 -7.16 10.22 -3.30
C ALA A 154 -8.30 10.18 -2.27
N GLU A 155 -8.03 9.69 -1.06
CA GLU A 155 -9.01 9.64 0.02
C GLU A 155 -9.47 11.04 0.47
N LYS A 156 -8.52 11.99 0.59
CA LYS A 156 -8.83 13.38 0.94
C LYS A 156 -9.74 14.05 -0.11
N ALA A 157 -9.50 13.79 -1.38
CA ALA A 157 -10.30 14.32 -2.48
C ALA A 157 -11.68 13.61 -2.59
N ALA A 158 -11.76 12.34 -2.23
CA ALA A 158 -12.99 11.56 -2.30
C ALA A 158 -14.08 12.06 -1.34
N GLY A 159 -13.73 12.57 -0.17
CA GLY A 159 -14.70 13.03 0.83
C GLY A 159 -15.65 14.11 0.29
N PRO A 160 -15.14 15.27 -0.17
CA PRO A 160 -15.95 16.32 -0.78
C PRO A 160 -16.73 15.84 -2.01
N LEU A 161 -16.11 15.03 -2.87
CA LEU A 161 -16.73 14.50 -4.07
C LEU A 161 -17.91 13.58 -3.75
N ALA A 162 -17.79 12.72 -2.75
CA ALA A 162 -18.89 11.86 -2.29
C ALA A 162 -20.07 12.68 -1.79
N GLY A 163 -19.84 13.80 -1.09
CA GLY A 163 -20.88 14.73 -0.67
C GLY A 163 -21.62 15.37 -1.85
N LEU A 164 -20.92 15.73 -2.92
CA LEU A 164 -21.53 16.26 -4.15
C LEU A 164 -22.35 15.21 -4.89
N ILE A 165 -21.83 13.99 -5.01
CA ILE A 165 -22.55 12.87 -5.65
C ILE A 165 -23.83 12.55 -4.89
N ALA A 166 -23.78 12.47 -3.56
CA ALA A 166 -24.95 12.20 -2.74
C ALA A 166 -26.04 13.28 -2.86
N LYS A 167 -25.66 14.55 -3.03
CA LYS A 167 -26.62 15.64 -3.25
C LYS A 167 -27.26 15.57 -4.64
N LYS A 168 -26.49 15.25 -5.68
CA LYS A 168 -26.95 15.23 -7.07
C LYS A 168 -27.76 13.97 -7.41
N PHE A 169 -27.43 12.86 -6.77
CA PHE A 169 -28.09 11.56 -6.96
C PHE A 169 -28.56 11.02 -5.61
N PRO A 170 -29.63 11.62 -5.03
CA PRO A 170 -30.20 11.08 -3.81
C PRO A 170 -30.76 9.70 -4.12
N GLU A 171 -30.22 8.67 -3.50
CA GLU A 171 -30.70 7.31 -3.65
C GLU A 171 -32.12 7.25 -3.11
N LYS A 172 -33.09 6.90 -3.96
CA LYS A 172 -34.44 6.59 -3.51
C LYS A 172 -34.32 5.46 -2.49
N ALA A 173 -34.75 5.70 -1.27
CA ALA A 173 -34.85 4.65 -0.28
C ALA A 173 -35.60 3.48 -0.92
N VAL A 174 -34.90 2.39 -1.17
CA VAL A 174 -35.56 1.13 -1.52
C VAL A 174 -36.41 0.82 -0.31
N ALA A 175 -37.73 1.01 -0.45
CA ALA A 175 -38.65 0.62 0.58
C ALA A 175 -38.40 -0.85 0.87
N GLU A 176 -38.09 -1.17 2.14
CA GLU A 176 -38.06 -2.52 2.61
C GLU A 176 -39.39 -3.17 2.21
N GLN A 177 -39.36 -3.98 1.15
CA GLN A 177 -40.41 -4.97 0.97
C GLN A 177 -40.21 -6.00 2.05
N GLN A 178 -40.89 -5.78 3.17
CA GLN A 178 -41.22 -6.84 4.11
C GLN A 178 -42.11 -7.84 3.36
N VAL A 179 -41.61 -9.04 3.13
CA VAL A 179 -42.40 -10.25 2.94
C VAL A 179 -41.96 -11.23 4.00
#